data_0b5e462672791e43f6420de0448bb8d7
#
_entry.id   0b5e462672791e43f6420de0448bb8d7
#
_cell.length_a   1.000
_cell.length_b   1.000
_cell.length_c   1.000
_cell.angle_alpha   90.00
_cell.angle_beta   90.00
_cell.angle_gamma   90.00
#
_symmetry.space_group_name_H-M   'P 1'
#
loop_
_entity.id
_entity.type
_entity.pdbx_description
1 polymer ?
#
loop_
_entity_poly.entity_id
_entity_poly.type
_entity_poly.pdbx_seq_one_letter_code
_entity_poly.pdbx_strand_id
1 'polypeptide(L)'
;RKEKGFMPNVFLMENHGLVVTDDNKDSCIELHSMINNRIKQYFEINEPYPEIIIEKKDNKYFSKTSYLKNFFVNNKEITNEFFENIILYPDQLVYLNDSISVNGEENILNINTENGDLVYNTNIELAQTIEETLLAYIYVINKIKECGMEVKSMTKQQVDYIRNWESEKYRKRMV
;
A
#
# COMPACT_ATOMS: atom_id res chain seq x y z
N ARG A 1 6.27 24.90 15.73
CA ARG A 1 5.83 25.83 16.81
C ARG A 1 6.78 26.99 17.00
N LYS A 2 8.10 26.75 16.92
CA LYS A 2 9.09 27.85 17.11
C LYS A 2 9.01 28.94 16.06
N GLU A 3 8.67 28.63 14.80
CA GLU A 3 8.64 29.61 13.70
C GLU A 3 7.28 30.31 13.52
N LYS A 4 6.16 29.64 13.78
CA LYS A 4 4.81 30.17 13.50
C LYS A 4 3.90 30.34 14.71
N GLY A 5 4.36 30.00 15.91
CA GLY A 5 3.60 30.17 17.17
C GLY A 5 2.41 29.24 17.38
N PHE A 6 2.07 28.36 16.39
CA PHE A 6 0.99 27.38 16.49
C PHE A 6 1.43 26.01 16.01
N MET A 7 0.70 24.98 16.39
CA MET A 7 0.84 23.63 15.87
C MET A 7 -0.19 23.45 14.75
N PRO A 8 0.21 23.07 13.54
CA PRO A 8 -0.77 22.77 12.49
C PRO A 8 -1.55 21.49 12.82
N ASN A 9 -2.79 21.42 12.36
CA ASN A 9 -3.68 20.26 12.54
C ASN A 9 -3.55 19.26 11.39
N VAL A 10 -2.85 19.60 10.32
CA VAL A 10 -2.71 18.79 9.11
C VAL A 10 -1.24 18.69 8.74
N PHE A 11 -0.76 17.45 8.55
CA PHE A 11 0.60 17.17 8.10
C PHE A 11 0.52 16.22 6.89
N LEU A 12 1.13 16.61 5.79
CA LEU A 12 1.41 15.72 4.68
C LEU A 12 2.87 15.26 4.82
N MET A 13 3.05 14.00 5.11
CA MET A 13 4.37 13.42 5.34
C MET A 13 4.82 12.68 4.09
N GLU A 14 5.99 13.06 3.58
CA GLU A 14 6.60 12.40 2.40
C GLU A 14 6.75 10.90 2.66
N ASN A 15 6.32 10.08 1.71
CA ASN A 15 6.36 8.61 1.78
C ASN A 15 5.64 7.99 3.02
N HIS A 16 4.72 8.73 3.65
CA HIS A 16 4.03 8.25 4.84
C HIS A 16 2.53 8.52 4.82
N GLY A 17 2.11 9.65 4.26
CA GLY A 17 0.70 9.99 4.08
C GLY A 17 0.22 11.20 4.86
N LEU A 18 -1.09 11.20 5.16
CA LEU A 18 -1.80 12.27 5.83
C LEU A 18 -1.92 11.98 7.33
N VAL A 19 -1.49 12.93 8.15
CA VAL A 19 -1.76 12.95 9.59
C VAL A 19 -2.59 14.17 9.91
N VAL A 20 -3.68 13.99 10.64
CA VAL A 20 -4.51 15.06 11.18
C VAL A 20 -4.60 14.95 12.69
N THR A 21 -4.71 16.08 13.35
CA THR A 21 -4.85 16.16 14.81
C THR A 21 -5.95 17.16 15.18
N ASP A 22 -6.76 16.81 16.17
CA ASP A 22 -7.75 17.67 16.79
C ASP A 22 -7.98 17.23 18.24
N ASP A 23 -8.47 18.13 19.08
CA ASP A 23 -8.83 17.80 20.46
C ASP A 23 -10.15 17.03 20.56
N ASN A 24 -10.97 17.10 19.51
CA ASN A 24 -12.24 16.39 19.39
C ASN A 24 -12.16 15.28 18.33
N LYS A 25 -12.59 14.07 18.68
CA LYS A 25 -12.56 12.89 17.80
C LYS A 25 -13.35 13.10 16.50
N ASP A 26 -14.56 13.65 16.60
CA ASP A 26 -15.45 13.81 15.44
C ASP A 26 -14.88 14.88 14.50
N SER A 27 -14.41 16.00 15.04
CA SER A 27 -13.70 17.04 14.27
C SER A 27 -12.45 16.50 13.58
N CYS A 28 -11.70 15.61 14.23
CA CYS A 28 -10.53 14.95 13.63
C CYS A 28 -10.91 14.09 12.43
N ILE A 29 -11.99 13.29 12.54
CA ILE A 29 -12.52 12.45 11.45
C ILE A 29 -13.04 13.32 10.28
N GLU A 30 -13.78 14.38 10.59
CA GLU A 30 -14.28 15.32 9.60
C GLU A 30 -13.14 16.02 8.85
N LEU A 31 -12.11 16.49 9.58
CA LEU A 31 -10.94 17.11 8.99
C LEU A 31 -10.19 16.15 8.06
N HIS A 32 -9.98 14.91 8.50
CA HIS A 32 -9.37 13.87 7.68
C HIS A 32 -10.16 13.63 6.38
N SER A 33 -11.48 13.48 6.49
CA SER A 33 -12.38 13.26 5.35
C SER A 33 -12.37 14.46 4.40
N MET A 34 -12.39 15.68 4.93
CA MET A 34 -12.33 16.91 4.15
C MET A 34 -11.04 17.01 3.34
N ILE A 35 -9.88 16.70 3.95
CA ILE A 35 -8.59 16.75 3.25
C ILE A 35 -8.53 15.68 2.16
N ASN A 36 -8.95 14.44 2.44
CA ASN A 36 -9.00 13.38 1.44
C ASN A 36 -9.90 13.76 0.24
N ASN A 37 -11.07 14.34 0.52
CA ASN A 37 -11.97 14.79 -0.55
C ASN A 37 -11.35 15.91 -1.40
N ARG A 38 -10.63 16.86 -0.79
CA ARG A 38 -9.91 17.89 -1.52
C ARG A 38 -8.80 17.32 -2.40
N ILE A 39 -8.05 16.32 -1.91
CA ILE A 39 -7.03 15.61 -2.68
C ILE A 39 -7.67 14.91 -3.88
N LYS A 40 -8.76 14.16 -3.66
CA LYS A 40 -9.51 13.50 -4.74
C LYS A 40 -9.99 14.50 -5.80
N GLN A 41 -10.57 15.61 -5.37
CA GLN A 41 -11.04 16.67 -6.28
C GLN A 41 -9.89 17.30 -7.09
N TYR A 42 -8.76 17.57 -6.45
CA TYR A 42 -7.60 18.17 -7.11
C TYR A 42 -7.01 17.26 -8.19
N PHE A 43 -7.00 15.95 -7.96
CA PHE A 43 -6.51 14.95 -8.90
C PHE A 43 -7.63 14.34 -9.77
N GLU A 44 -8.85 14.89 -9.72
CA GLU A 44 -10.01 14.42 -10.50
C GLU A 44 -10.33 12.93 -10.31
N ILE A 45 -10.05 12.38 -9.12
CA ILE A 45 -10.33 10.98 -8.78
C ILE A 45 -11.81 10.84 -8.46
N ASN A 46 -12.60 10.37 -9.41
CA ASN A 46 -14.07 10.26 -9.31
C ASN A 46 -14.54 8.83 -9.01
N GLU A 47 -13.73 7.83 -9.35
CA GLU A 47 -14.06 6.43 -9.08
C GLU A 47 -13.90 6.07 -7.58
N PRO A 48 -14.71 5.13 -7.09
CA PRO A 48 -14.54 4.61 -5.73
C PRO A 48 -13.21 3.86 -5.62
N TYR A 49 -12.66 3.84 -4.39
CA TYR A 49 -11.52 2.98 -4.10
C TYR A 49 -11.90 1.50 -4.28
N PRO A 50 -11.07 0.67 -4.90
CA PRO A 50 -11.41 -0.72 -5.19
C PRO A 50 -11.68 -1.52 -3.91
N GLU A 51 -12.66 -2.40 -3.95
CA GLU A 51 -13.02 -3.29 -2.85
C GLU A 51 -12.14 -4.53 -2.86
N ILE A 52 -11.71 -4.96 -1.66
CA ILE A 52 -10.94 -6.18 -1.44
C ILE A 52 -11.88 -7.37 -1.30
N ILE A 53 -11.59 -8.43 -2.02
CA ILE A 53 -12.33 -9.69 -1.96
C ILE A 53 -11.33 -10.84 -1.90
N ILE A 54 -11.35 -11.60 -0.81
CA ILE A 54 -10.52 -12.81 -0.62
C ILE A 54 -11.43 -14.01 -0.38
N GLU A 55 -11.21 -15.09 -1.10
CA GLU A 55 -11.93 -16.35 -0.94
C GLU A 55 -10.99 -17.45 -0.43
N LYS A 56 -11.50 -18.26 0.51
CA LYS A 56 -10.82 -19.48 0.95
C LYS A 56 -11.17 -20.65 0.03
N LYS A 57 -10.14 -21.33 -0.44
CA LYS A 57 -10.30 -22.61 -1.16
C LYS A 57 -9.25 -23.58 -0.65
N ASP A 58 -9.70 -24.72 -0.16
CA ASP A 58 -8.85 -25.69 0.52
C ASP A 58 -8.12 -25.03 1.71
N ASN A 59 -6.80 -25.11 1.74
CA ASN A 59 -5.97 -24.51 2.79
C ASN A 59 -5.29 -23.20 2.37
N LYS A 60 -5.71 -22.60 1.24
CA LYS A 60 -5.14 -21.36 0.69
C LYS A 60 -6.22 -20.29 0.54
N TYR A 61 -5.78 -19.04 0.44
CA TYR A 61 -6.65 -17.92 0.15
C TYR A 61 -6.34 -17.37 -1.24
N PHE A 62 -7.36 -16.92 -1.93
CA PHE A 62 -7.28 -16.42 -3.31
C PHE A 62 -7.87 -15.03 -3.38
N SER A 63 -7.14 -14.10 -3.95
CA SER A 63 -7.69 -12.79 -4.28
C SER A 63 -8.76 -12.91 -5.37
N LYS A 64 -9.88 -12.22 -5.15
CA LYS A 64 -10.93 -11.95 -6.14
C LYS A 64 -11.06 -10.45 -6.41
N THR A 65 -10.12 -9.67 -5.94
CA THR A 65 -10.03 -8.22 -6.15
C THR A 65 -9.76 -7.93 -7.62
N SER A 66 -10.81 -7.58 -8.35
CA SER A 66 -10.76 -7.39 -9.81
C SER A 66 -9.71 -6.38 -10.24
N TYR A 67 -9.49 -5.33 -9.45
CA TYR A 67 -8.49 -4.31 -9.73
C TYR A 67 -7.07 -4.89 -9.81
N LEU A 68 -6.68 -5.71 -8.83
CA LEU A 68 -5.36 -6.37 -8.80
C LEU A 68 -5.22 -7.36 -9.93
N LYS A 69 -6.24 -8.20 -10.14
CA LYS A 69 -6.24 -9.17 -11.24
C LYS A 69 -6.02 -8.49 -12.60
N ASN A 70 -6.79 -7.45 -12.90
CA ASN A 70 -6.69 -6.70 -14.15
C ASN A 70 -5.31 -6.04 -14.29
N PHE A 71 -4.78 -5.49 -13.19
CA PHE A 71 -3.45 -4.90 -13.21
C PHE A 71 -2.39 -5.90 -13.66
N PHE A 72 -2.31 -7.07 -13.03
CA PHE A 72 -1.28 -8.06 -13.34
C PHE A 72 -1.43 -8.68 -14.72
N VAL A 73 -2.66 -8.97 -15.18
CA VAL A 73 -2.90 -9.47 -16.55
C VAL A 73 -2.45 -8.48 -17.62
N ASN A 74 -2.60 -7.18 -17.37
CA ASN A 74 -2.23 -6.11 -18.30
C ASN A 74 -0.76 -5.69 -18.19
N ASN A 75 -0.01 -6.16 -17.18
CA ASN A 75 1.39 -5.80 -16.94
C ASN A 75 2.21 -7.07 -16.70
N LYS A 76 2.25 -7.95 -17.69
CA LYS A 76 2.90 -9.29 -17.62
C LYS A 76 4.41 -9.23 -17.42
N GLU A 77 5.03 -8.09 -17.75
CA GLU A 77 6.46 -7.82 -17.58
C GLU A 77 6.86 -7.56 -16.13
N ILE A 78 5.91 -7.43 -15.20
CA ILE A 78 6.20 -7.21 -13.79
C ILE A 78 6.91 -8.44 -13.21
N THR A 79 8.01 -8.17 -12.52
CA THR A 79 8.82 -9.13 -11.78
C THR A 79 8.97 -8.69 -10.31
N ASN A 80 9.64 -9.47 -9.49
CA ASN A 80 9.97 -9.10 -8.10
C ASN A 80 10.71 -7.76 -8.03
N GLU A 81 11.57 -7.45 -9.02
CA GLU A 81 12.32 -6.20 -9.08
C GLU A 81 11.42 -4.94 -9.07
N PHE A 82 10.19 -5.03 -9.59
CA PHE A 82 9.24 -3.94 -9.53
C PHE A 82 8.95 -3.50 -8.09
N PHE A 83 8.79 -4.46 -7.19
CA PHE A 83 8.52 -4.21 -5.76
C PHE A 83 9.79 -3.82 -4.99
N GLU A 84 10.96 -4.26 -5.45
CA GLU A 84 12.24 -3.95 -4.83
C GLU A 84 12.73 -2.54 -5.18
N ASN A 85 12.49 -2.10 -6.42
CA ASN A 85 12.97 -0.83 -6.94
C ASN A 85 12.04 0.35 -6.65
N ILE A 86 10.73 0.11 -6.48
CA ILE A 86 9.75 1.15 -6.20
C ILE A 86 9.19 0.93 -4.79
N ILE A 87 9.71 1.65 -3.82
CA ILE A 87 9.28 1.58 -2.43
C ILE A 87 8.63 2.91 -2.06
N LEU A 88 7.31 2.92 -1.86
CA LEU A 88 6.54 4.13 -1.65
C LEU A 88 6.41 4.50 -0.17
N TYR A 89 6.25 3.52 0.72
CA TYR A 89 5.97 3.75 2.12
C TYR A 89 6.40 2.56 3.01
N PRO A 90 6.53 2.78 4.33
CA PRO A 90 7.07 1.77 5.26
C PRO A 90 6.33 0.44 5.29
N ASP A 91 4.98 0.45 5.27
CA ASP A 91 4.19 -0.79 5.34
C ASP A 91 4.43 -1.73 4.16
N GLN A 92 4.79 -1.19 2.99
CA GLN A 92 5.23 -1.99 1.85
C GLN A 92 6.45 -2.85 2.21
N LEU A 93 7.46 -2.28 2.87
CA LEU A 93 8.64 -3.02 3.30
C LEU A 93 8.30 -4.09 4.35
N VAL A 94 7.35 -3.77 5.23
CA VAL A 94 6.98 -4.66 6.34
C VAL A 94 6.19 -5.86 5.84
N TYR A 95 5.22 -5.65 4.95
CA TYR A 95 4.23 -6.67 4.60
C TYR A 95 4.37 -7.23 3.17
N LEU A 96 4.98 -6.49 2.23
CA LEU A 96 5.06 -6.95 0.84
C LEU A 96 6.42 -7.49 0.45
N ASN A 97 7.50 -6.72 0.60
CA ASN A 97 8.75 -6.99 -0.13
C ASN A 97 9.35 -8.37 0.11
N ASP A 98 9.28 -8.88 1.35
CA ASP A 98 9.80 -10.20 1.69
C ASP A 98 8.76 -11.32 1.49
N SER A 99 7.51 -10.97 1.16
CA SER A 99 6.36 -11.88 1.13
C SER A 99 5.90 -12.23 -0.28
N ILE A 100 6.34 -11.48 -1.30
CA ILE A 100 5.88 -11.61 -2.70
C ILE A 100 6.80 -12.53 -3.50
N SER A 101 6.18 -13.34 -4.36
CA SER A 101 6.82 -14.03 -5.48
C SER A 101 5.99 -13.82 -6.74
N VAL A 102 6.61 -13.29 -7.80
CA VAL A 102 5.96 -13.08 -9.11
C VAL A 102 6.49 -14.12 -10.07
N ASN A 103 5.62 -15.03 -10.53
CA ASN A 103 5.93 -16.12 -11.46
C ASN A 103 7.12 -17.01 -11.03
N GLY A 104 7.41 -17.04 -9.72
CA GLY A 104 8.59 -17.67 -9.15
C GLY A 104 8.28 -18.80 -8.16
N GLU A 105 9.24 -19.03 -7.26
CA GLU A 105 9.12 -20.03 -6.21
C GLU A 105 8.04 -19.66 -5.18
N GLU A 106 7.51 -20.65 -4.46
CA GLU A 106 6.43 -20.44 -3.49
C GLU A 106 6.84 -19.52 -2.35
N ASN A 107 5.99 -18.52 -2.08
CA ASN A 107 6.14 -17.56 -0.99
C ASN A 107 4.78 -17.35 -0.31
N ILE A 108 4.68 -16.39 0.61
CA ILE A 108 3.43 -16.02 1.31
C ILE A 108 2.39 -15.55 0.29
N LEU A 109 2.73 -14.60 -0.58
CA LEU A 109 1.93 -14.18 -1.72
C LEU A 109 2.59 -14.62 -3.03
N ASN A 110 1.86 -15.38 -3.81
CA ASN A 110 2.27 -15.80 -5.14
C ASN A 110 1.38 -15.15 -6.20
N ILE A 111 2.00 -14.43 -7.12
CA ILE A 111 1.36 -13.71 -8.21
C ILE A 111 1.69 -14.39 -9.53
N ASN A 112 0.66 -14.77 -10.28
CA ASN A 112 0.80 -15.26 -11.65
C ASN A 112 0.33 -14.16 -12.61
N THR A 113 1.24 -13.55 -13.36
CA THR A 113 0.91 -12.44 -14.27
C THR A 113 0.24 -12.91 -15.57
N GLU A 114 0.29 -14.20 -15.93
CA GLU A 114 -0.37 -14.71 -17.13
C GLU A 114 -1.89 -14.70 -17.00
N ASN A 115 -2.42 -15.06 -15.84
CA ASN A 115 -3.85 -15.13 -15.56
C ASN A 115 -4.34 -14.17 -14.49
N GLY A 116 -3.43 -13.43 -13.85
CA GLY A 116 -3.71 -12.46 -12.78
C GLY A 116 -4.15 -13.10 -11.47
N ASP A 117 -3.80 -14.35 -11.22
CA ASP A 117 -4.13 -15.03 -9.97
C ASP A 117 -3.14 -14.60 -8.87
N LEU A 118 -3.70 -14.30 -7.69
CA LEU A 118 -2.97 -14.03 -6.46
C LEU A 118 -3.37 -15.07 -5.42
N VAL A 119 -2.39 -15.79 -4.90
CA VAL A 119 -2.59 -16.89 -3.95
C VAL A 119 -1.80 -16.64 -2.68
N TYR A 120 -2.48 -16.70 -1.54
CA TYR A 120 -1.90 -16.48 -0.20
C TYR A 120 -1.73 -17.81 0.53
N ASN A 121 -0.50 -18.12 0.91
CA ASN A 121 -0.13 -19.29 1.71
C ASN A 121 0.07 -18.87 3.18
N THR A 122 -0.98 -18.32 3.80
CA THR A 122 -0.94 -17.81 5.18
C THR A 122 -2.33 -17.83 5.80
N ASN A 123 -2.50 -17.25 7.01
CA ASN A 123 -3.81 -17.04 7.62
C ASN A 123 -4.58 -15.88 6.94
N ILE A 124 -5.87 -15.73 7.27
CA ILE A 124 -6.73 -14.72 6.63
C ILE A 124 -6.32 -13.29 7.02
N GLU A 125 -5.91 -13.07 8.25
CA GLU A 125 -5.55 -11.76 8.78
C GLU A 125 -4.33 -11.21 8.05
N LEU A 126 -3.29 -12.02 7.88
CA LEU A 126 -2.11 -11.63 7.12
C LEU A 126 -2.40 -11.52 5.63
N ALA A 127 -3.21 -12.41 5.06
CA ALA A 127 -3.63 -12.33 3.66
C ALA A 127 -4.37 -11.00 3.37
N GLN A 128 -5.28 -10.57 4.26
CA GLN A 128 -5.97 -9.29 4.15
C GLN A 128 -5.00 -8.10 4.25
N THR A 129 -4.10 -8.12 5.23
CA THR A 129 -3.10 -7.05 5.41
C THR A 129 -2.20 -6.91 4.18
N ILE A 130 -1.74 -8.02 3.61
CA ILE A 130 -0.90 -8.02 2.40
C ILE A 130 -1.71 -7.51 1.20
N GLU A 131 -2.96 -7.95 1.03
CA GLU A 131 -3.80 -7.51 -0.09
C GLU A 131 -4.15 -6.02 -0.01
N GLU A 132 -4.48 -5.51 1.20
CA GLU A 132 -4.70 -4.08 1.43
C GLU A 132 -3.46 -3.25 1.07
N THR A 133 -2.29 -3.69 1.52
CA THR A 133 -1.02 -3.01 1.25
C THR A 133 -0.69 -3.06 -0.24
N LEU A 134 -0.87 -4.21 -0.90
CA LEU A 134 -0.65 -4.38 -2.33
C LEU A 134 -1.62 -3.52 -3.16
N LEU A 135 -2.91 -3.52 -2.80
CA LEU A 135 -3.91 -2.70 -3.48
C LEU A 135 -3.58 -1.22 -3.38
N ALA A 136 -3.26 -0.73 -2.18
CA ALA A 136 -2.87 0.65 -1.97
C ALA A 136 -1.62 1.02 -2.80
N TYR A 137 -0.62 0.15 -2.81
CA TYR A 137 0.61 0.34 -3.58
C TYR A 137 0.34 0.47 -5.09
N ILE A 138 -0.38 -0.48 -5.68
CA ILE A 138 -0.70 -0.48 -7.12
C ILE A 138 -1.62 0.69 -7.47
N TYR A 139 -2.64 0.97 -6.63
CA TYR A 139 -3.57 2.06 -6.84
C TYR A 139 -2.85 3.42 -6.89
N VAL A 140 -1.98 3.69 -5.91
CA VAL A 140 -1.22 4.94 -5.84
C VAL A 140 -0.30 5.10 -7.05
N ILE A 141 0.44 4.05 -7.44
CA ILE A 141 1.30 4.08 -8.63
C ILE A 141 0.49 4.43 -9.89
N ASN A 142 -0.65 3.77 -10.09
CA ASN A 142 -1.50 4.04 -11.23
C ASN A 142 -2.01 5.48 -11.24
N LYS A 143 -2.50 5.99 -10.09
CA LYS A 143 -2.98 7.38 -10.00
C LYS A 143 -1.87 8.41 -10.25
N ILE A 144 -0.67 8.19 -9.74
CA ILE A 144 0.48 9.04 -10.03
C ILE A 144 0.77 9.07 -11.54
N LYS A 145 0.78 7.91 -12.19
CA LYS A 145 1.02 7.80 -13.64
C LYS A 145 -0.11 8.42 -14.47
N GLU A 146 -1.37 8.17 -14.10
CA GLU A 146 -2.55 8.77 -14.77
C GLU A 146 -2.53 10.30 -14.71
N CYS A 147 -2.00 10.88 -13.62
CA CYS A 147 -1.79 12.33 -13.50
C CYS A 147 -0.54 12.85 -14.23
N GLY A 148 0.16 12.01 -14.99
CA GLY A 148 1.39 12.39 -15.72
C GLY A 148 2.58 12.71 -14.81
N MET A 149 2.56 12.23 -13.55
CA MET A 149 3.62 12.46 -12.58
C MET A 149 4.58 11.28 -12.49
N GLU A 150 5.80 11.55 -12.03
CA GLU A 150 6.78 10.51 -11.75
C GLU A 150 6.57 9.91 -10.36
N VAL A 151 6.69 8.58 -10.27
CA VAL A 151 6.65 7.85 -9.01
C VAL A 151 7.96 8.08 -8.25
N LYS A 152 7.86 8.60 -7.03
CA LYS A 152 9.00 8.90 -6.18
C LYS A 152 9.19 7.80 -5.14
N SER A 153 10.22 7.00 -5.31
CA SER A 153 10.59 5.94 -4.36
C SER A 153 11.30 6.52 -3.14
N MET A 154 11.20 5.82 -2.01
CA MET A 154 12.03 6.06 -0.84
C MET A 154 13.51 5.89 -1.20
N THR A 155 14.37 6.70 -0.58
CA THR A 155 15.82 6.56 -0.73
C THR A 155 16.32 5.30 -0.02
N LYS A 156 17.47 4.78 -0.45
CA LYS A 156 18.12 3.65 0.22
C LYS A 156 18.32 3.90 1.72
N GLN A 157 18.69 5.14 2.10
CA GLN A 157 18.89 5.49 3.50
C GLN A 157 17.57 5.38 4.32
N GLN A 158 16.44 5.82 3.75
CA GLN A 158 15.12 5.68 4.39
C GLN A 158 14.72 4.21 4.51
N VAL A 159 14.93 3.42 3.46
CA VAL A 159 14.67 1.97 3.46
C VAL A 159 15.50 1.25 4.52
N ASP A 160 16.81 1.51 4.57
CA ASP A 160 17.71 0.91 5.55
C ASP A 160 17.33 1.32 6.99
N TYR A 161 16.90 2.56 7.20
CA TYR A 161 16.39 3.02 8.49
C TYR A 161 15.15 2.22 8.93
N ILE A 162 14.14 2.07 8.07
CA ILE A 162 12.91 1.31 8.37
C ILE A 162 13.23 -0.15 8.66
N ARG A 163 14.04 -0.81 7.81
CA ARG A 163 14.43 -2.23 7.99
C ARG A 163 15.16 -2.49 9.31
N ASN A 164 15.88 -1.50 9.83
CA ASN A 164 16.64 -1.62 11.08
C ASN A 164 15.86 -1.16 12.30
N TRP A 165 14.69 -0.56 12.14
CA TRP A 165 13.90 -0.06 13.24
C TRP A 165 13.28 -1.21 14.06
N GLU A 166 13.54 -1.22 15.38
CA GLU A 166 13.12 -2.33 16.25
C GLU A 166 11.61 -2.52 16.33
N SER A 167 10.83 -1.43 16.29
CA SER A 167 9.37 -1.50 16.30
C SER A 167 8.81 -2.19 15.05
N GLU A 168 9.42 -2.01 13.88
CA GLU A 168 9.00 -2.70 12.66
C GLU A 168 9.35 -4.19 12.68
N LYS A 169 10.50 -4.54 13.27
CA LYS A 169 10.84 -5.94 13.52
C LYS A 169 9.86 -6.62 14.50
N TYR A 170 9.33 -5.86 15.47
CA TYR A 170 8.28 -6.34 16.36
C TYR A 170 6.95 -6.54 15.63
N ARG A 171 6.52 -5.59 14.81
CA ARG A 171 5.29 -5.70 13.99
C ARG A 171 5.29 -6.95 13.11
N LYS A 172 6.41 -7.25 12.42
CA LYS A 172 6.57 -8.48 11.61
C LYS A 172 6.37 -9.77 12.40
N ARG A 173 6.62 -9.76 13.72
CA ARG A 173 6.46 -10.95 14.57
C ARG A 173 5.04 -11.12 15.13
N MET A 174 4.22 -10.08 15.06
CA MET A 174 2.85 -10.08 15.59
C MET A 174 1.80 -10.50 14.56
N VAL A 175 2.17 -10.60 13.30
CA VAL A 175 1.35 -11.02 12.17
C VAL A 175 1.83 -12.40 11.69
#